data_785a7a774e921bb71a7860c8a9731760
#
_entry.id   785a7a774e921bb71a7860c8a9731760
#
_cell.length_a   1.000
_cell.length_b   1.000
_cell.length_c   1.000
_cell.angle_alpha   90.00
_cell.angle_beta   90.00
_cell.angle_gamma   90.00
#
_symmetry.space_group_name_H-M   'P 1'
#
loop_
_entity.id
_entity.type
_entity.pdbx_description
1 polymer ?
#
loop_
_entity_poly.entity_id
_entity_poly.type
_entity_poly.pdbx_seq_one_letter_code
_entity_poly.pdbx_strand_id
1 'polypeptide(L)'
;MKKFVSVILVLMSVLGVSAQEFQSPNGNFKMSFSLGNDGTPMYQLFFKNKEVIKKSKLGLELQKDKKSLLNDFKVIDTKESTFNETWKTVWGEETEIRNHYNELAVKLKQNETDREIIVRFRLFNEGLGFRYEFPQQKNLIYFVIKEERTEFAMTGNHTAFWIPGDYDTQEYDYTESKLSEIRSLFKSAVTENASQKQFSDTGVQTSLMMKSAD
;
A
#
# COMPACT_ATOMS: atom_id res chain seq x y z
N MET A 1 -45.45 48.43 13.38
CA MET A 1 -45.25 47.20 12.60
C MET A 1 -43.77 46.96 12.44
N LYS A 2 -43.14 46.08 13.23
CA LYS A 2 -41.72 45.73 13.16
C LYS A 2 -41.57 44.54 12.23
N LYS A 3 -40.87 44.70 11.11
CA LYS A 3 -40.54 43.62 10.17
C LYS A 3 -39.33 42.86 10.73
N PHE A 4 -39.54 41.59 11.10
CA PHE A 4 -38.47 40.61 11.41
C PHE A 4 -37.92 40.10 10.06
N VAL A 5 -36.65 40.38 9.80
CA VAL A 5 -35.90 39.79 8.68
C VAL A 5 -35.20 38.55 9.29
N SER A 6 -35.70 37.35 8.96
CA SER A 6 -35.04 36.08 9.29
C SER A 6 -33.89 35.87 8.30
N VAL A 7 -32.65 35.97 8.79
CA VAL A 7 -31.45 35.56 8.03
C VAL A 7 -31.31 34.05 8.22
N ILE A 8 -31.59 33.28 7.17
CA ILE A 8 -31.32 31.85 7.12
C ILE A 8 -29.82 31.70 6.80
N LEU A 9 -29.04 31.33 7.79
CA LEU A 9 -27.63 30.96 7.65
C LEU A 9 -27.56 29.53 7.07
N VAL A 10 -27.33 29.40 5.77
CA VAL A 10 -27.06 28.11 5.12
C VAL A 10 -25.64 27.71 5.48
N LEU A 11 -25.51 26.77 6.41
CA LEU A 11 -24.24 26.12 6.74
C LEU A 11 -23.91 25.17 5.58
N MET A 12 -23.10 25.62 4.61
CA MET A 12 -22.45 24.72 3.66
C MET A 12 -21.43 23.87 4.41
N SER A 13 -21.79 22.63 4.74
CA SER A 13 -20.84 21.62 5.16
C SER A 13 -19.95 21.28 3.96
N VAL A 14 -18.74 21.84 3.96
CA VAL A 14 -17.66 21.37 3.08
C VAL A 14 -17.34 19.96 3.57
N LEU A 15 -17.77 18.95 2.81
CA LEU A 15 -17.32 17.58 2.95
C LEU A 15 -15.83 17.54 2.54
N GLY A 16 -14.96 17.95 3.46
CA GLY A 16 -13.54 17.73 3.33
C GLY A 16 -13.30 16.22 3.25
N VAL A 17 -12.54 15.77 2.27
CA VAL A 17 -11.99 14.41 2.22
C VAL A 17 -11.06 14.28 3.42
N SER A 18 -11.61 13.85 4.56
CA SER A 18 -10.84 13.62 5.79
C SER A 18 -9.94 12.42 5.53
N ALA A 19 -8.64 12.63 5.63
CA ALA A 19 -7.71 11.51 5.68
C ALA A 19 -7.99 10.71 6.96
N GLN A 20 -8.26 9.40 6.83
CA GLN A 20 -8.48 8.55 7.97
C GLN A 20 -7.12 8.16 8.55
N GLU A 21 -6.84 8.63 9.77
CA GLU A 21 -5.61 8.26 10.50
C GLU A 21 -5.84 6.97 11.29
N PHE A 22 -4.81 6.12 11.28
CA PHE A 22 -4.84 4.82 11.91
C PHE A 22 -3.48 4.49 12.54
N GLN A 23 -3.44 3.80 13.70
CA GLN A 23 -2.23 3.62 14.48
C GLN A 23 -1.97 2.16 14.83
N SER A 24 -0.67 1.81 15.00
CA SER A 24 -0.27 0.53 15.59
C SER A 24 -0.67 0.44 17.07
N PRO A 25 -0.72 -0.77 17.65
CA PRO A 25 -1.09 -0.94 19.07
C PRO A 25 -0.26 -0.10 20.05
N ASN A 26 1.03 0.10 19.77
CA ASN A 26 1.91 0.94 20.59
C ASN A 26 1.95 2.42 20.15
N GLY A 27 1.21 2.82 19.11
CA GLY A 27 1.14 4.17 18.60
C GLY A 27 2.39 4.68 17.84
N ASN A 28 3.43 3.85 17.69
CA ASN A 28 4.66 4.27 17.02
C ASN A 28 4.49 4.42 15.50
N PHE A 29 3.73 3.53 14.88
CA PHE A 29 3.36 3.67 13.48
C PHE A 29 2.00 4.35 13.36
N LYS A 30 1.92 5.27 12.41
CA LYS A 30 0.68 5.92 11.98
C LYS A 30 0.58 5.82 10.48
N MET A 31 -0.59 5.48 9.99
CA MET A 31 -0.91 5.42 8.58
C MET A 31 -2.11 6.32 8.30
N SER A 32 -2.10 7.04 7.19
CA SER A 32 -3.28 7.72 6.67
C SER A 32 -3.69 7.13 5.34
N PHE A 33 -4.99 6.96 5.15
CA PHE A 33 -5.61 6.61 3.88
C PHE A 33 -6.38 7.82 3.34
N SER A 34 -6.31 8.06 2.04
CA SER A 34 -7.06 9.14 1.37
C SER A 34 -7.34 8.77 -0.08
N LEU A 35 -8.28 9.49 -0.69
CA LEU A 35 -8.47 9.47 -2.14
C LEU A 35 -7.87 10.73 -2.75
N GLY A 36 -7.27 10.60 -3.93
CA GLY A 36 -6.90 11.72 -4.78
C GLY A 36 -8.14 12.40 -5.39
N ASN A 37 -7.94 13.55 -6.04
CA ASN A 37 -9.04 14.30 -6.68
C ASN A 37 -9.78 13.50 -7.75
N ASP A 38 -9.10 12.56 -8.38
CA ASP A 38 -9.63 11.64 -9.39
C ASP A 38 -10.14 10.31 -8.80
N GLY A 39 -10.22 10.20 -7.48
CA GLY A 39 -10.60 8.98 -6.77
C GLY A 39 -9.49 7.92 -6.72
N THR A 40 -8.22 8.26 -6.96
CA THR A 40 -7.09 7.33 -6.78
C THR A 40 -6.87 7.03 -5.29
N PRO A 41 -6.89 5.75 -4.86
CA PRO A 41 -6.57 5.38 -3.49
C PRO A 41 -5.10 5.65 -3.18
N MET A 42 -4.84 6.24 -2.01
CA MET A 42 -3.50 6.61 -1.56
C MET A 42 -3.30 6.31 -0.09
N TYR A 43 -2.07 6.00 0.29
CA TYR A 43 -1.66 5.83 1.68
C TYR A 43 -0.36 6.57 1.97
N GLN A 44 -0.08 6.75 3.26
CA GLN A 44 1.12 7.41 3.77
C GLN A 44 1.48 6.78 5.11
N LEU A 45 2.76 6.59 5.41
CA LEU A 45 3.21 5.93 6.63
C LEU A 45 4.21 6.77 7.40
N PHE A 46 4.01 6.85 8.71
CA PHE A 46 4.89 7.52 9.66
C PHE A 46 5.37 6.54 10.74
N PHE A 47 6.59 6.70 11.17
CA PHE A 47 7.15 6.04 12.35
C PHE A 47 7.62 7.10 13.35
N LYS A 48 7.08 7.07 14.58
CA LYS A 48 7.37 8.07 15.64
C LYS A 48 7.23 9.51 15.13
N ASN A 49 6.16 9.77 14.37
CA ASN A 49 5.84 11.05 13.72
C ASN A 49 6.84 11.49 12.60
N LYS A 50 7.81 10.66 12.23
CA LYS A 50 8.66 10.87 11.06
C LYS A 50 8.06 10.13 9.86
N GLU A 51 7.90 10.80 8.73
CA GLU A 51 7.43 10.18 7.50
C GLU A 51 8.44 9.14 7.02
N VAL A 52 7.99 7.93 6.69
CA VAL A 52 8.80 6.83 6.14
C VAL A 52 8.37 6.44 4.74
N ILE A 53 7.07 6.53 4.45
CA ILE A 53 6.52 6.40 3.10
C ILE A 53 5.68 7.64 2.84
N LYS A 54 6.06 8.42 1.84
CA LYS A 54 5.30 9.57 1.37
C LYS A 54 3.99 9.12 0.74
N LYS A 55 3.09 10.07 0.46
CA LYS A 55 1.81 9.78 -0.17
C LYS A 55 2.02 8.96 -1.44
N SER A 56 1.55 7.72 -1.41
CA SER A 56 1.78 6.67 -2.40
C SER A 56 0.46 6.13 -2.90
N LYS A 57 0.38 5.86 -4.19
CA LYS A 57 -0.83 5.35 -4.85
C LYS A 57 -0.97 3.84 -4.64
N LEU A 58 -2.22 3.40 -4.65
CA LEU A 58 -2.63 2.01 -4.68
C LEU A 58 -3.45 1.76 -5.94
N GLY A 59 -3.39 0.54 -6.46
CA GLY A 59 -4.25 0.15 -7.58
C GLY A 59 -3.70 -0.98 -8.41
N LEU A 60 -4.59 -1.51 -9.26
CA LEU A 60 -4.32 -2.66 -10.13
C LEU A 60 -4.70 -2.33 -11.56
N GLU A 61 -3.76 -2.52 -12.47
CA GLU A 61 -4.01 -2.45 -13.91
C GLU A 61 -4.59 -3.78 -14.39
N LEU A 62 -5.74 -3.73 -15.06
CA LEU A 62 -6.41 -4.92 -15.58
C LEU A 62 -6.06 -5.12 -17.05
N GLN A 63 -5.84 -6.39 -17.42
CA GLN A 63 -5.66 -6.76 -18.81
C GLN A 63 -7.02 -6.85 -19.51
N LYS A 64 -7.15 -6.24 -20.69
CA LYS A 64 -8.36 -6.29 -21.55
C LYS A 64 -9.59 -5.56 -20.99
N ASP A 65 -9.54 -4.98 -19.82
CA ASP A 65 -10.62 -4.14 -19.30
C ASP A 65 -10.47 -2.69 -19.78
N LYS A 66 -11.58 -2.06 -20.16
CA LYS A 66 -11.58 -0.64 -20.53
C LYS A 66 -11.24 0.28 -19.36
N LYS A 67 -11.58 -0.14 -18.14
CA LYS A 67 -11.34 0.59 -16.90
C LYS A 67 -10.63 -0.30 -15.90
N SER A 68 -9.43 0.09 -15.52
CA SER A 68 -8.64 -0.58 -14.48
C SER A 68 -9.05 -0.12 -13.08
N LEU A 69 -8.59 -0.83 -12.06
CA LEU A 69 -8.86 -0.52 -10.64
C LEU A 69 -7.79 0.45 -10.09
N LEU A 70 -7.63 1.61 -10.73
CA LEU A 70 -6.60 2.61 -10.41
C LEU A 70 -7.16 3.88 -9.79
N ASN A 71 -8.33 4.32 -10.25
CA ASN A 71 -8.95 5.59 -9.86
C ASN A 71 -10.47 5.55 -9.94
N ASP A 72 -11.12 6.71 -9.80
CA ASP A 72 -12.58 6.87 -9.86
C ASP A 72 -13.32 6.20 -8.68
N PHE A 73 -12.60 5.98 -7.57
CA PHE A 73 -13.17 5.39 -6.38
C PHE A 73 -13.78 6.45 -5.45
N LYS A 74 -14.80 6.01 -4.72
CA LYS A 74 -15.29 6.62 -3.49
C LYS A 74 -15.24 5.61 -2.36
N VAL A 75 -15.01 6.08 -1.15
CA VAL A 75 -15.14 5.26 0.06
C VAL A 75 -16.62 5.05 0.33
N ILE A 76 -17.05 3.80 0.46
CA ILE A 76 -18.44 3.45 0.80
C ILE A 76 -18.59 2.87 2.18
N ASP A 77 -17.51 2.33 2.78
CA ASP A 77 -17.48 1.83 4.14
C ASP A 77 -16.06 1.78 4.68
N THR A 78 -15.91 1.91 5.99
CA THR A 78 -14.65 1.71 6.71
C THR A 78 -14.90 0.94 7.99
N LYS A 79 -14.05 -0.03 8.28
CA LYS A 79 -14.13 -0.84 9.49
C LYS A 79 -12.77 -0.93 10.16
N GLU A 80 -12.74 -0.59 11.44
CA GLU A 80 -11.58 -0.76 12.30
C GLU A 80 -11.77 -1.95 13.24
N SER A 81 -10.68 -2.66 13.52
CA SER A 81 -10.66 -3.75 14.51
C SER A 81 -9.25 -3.91 15.07
N THR A 82 -9.17 -4.60 16.22
CA THR A 82 -7.90 -4.96 16.85
C THR A 82 -7.86 -6.46 17.01
N PHE A 83 -6.71 -7.04 16.76
CA PHE A 83 -6.45 -8.46 16.96
C PHE A 83 -5.23 -8.64 17.87
N ASN A 84 -5.32 -9.58 18.83
CA ASN A 84 -4.23 -9.88 19.75
C ASN A 84 -4.33 -11.34 20.18
N GLU A 85 -3.44 -12.15 19.67
CA GLU A 85 -3.35 -13.57 19.94
C GLU A 85 -1.89 -13.98 20.11
N THR A 86 -1.62 -14.95 20.97
CA THR A 86 -0.33 -15.59 21.06
C THR A 86 -0.52 -17.09 20.79
N TRP A 87 0.26 -17.64 19.88
CA TRP A 87 0.23 -19.06 19.55
C TRP A 87 1.62 -19.68 19.71
N LYS A 88 1.64 -20.98 19.99
CA LYS A 88 2.87 -21.75 20.14
C LYS A 88 3.27 -22.37 18.82
N THR A 89 4.54 -22.24 18.48
CA THR A 89 5.12 -22.92 17.32
C THR A 89 5.32 -24.39 17.61
N VAL A 90 5.21 -25.24 16.60
CA VAL A 90 5.53 -26.67 16.73
C VAL A 90 7.04 -26.85 16.89
N TRP A 91 7.81 -26.07 16.15
CA TRP A 91 9.28 -25.99 16.18
C TRP A 91 9.71 -24.64 15.60
N GLY A 92 10.90 -24.18 15.91
CA GLY A 92 11.44 -22.90 15.46
C GLY A 92 12.32 -22.25 16.53
N GLU A 93 12.87 -21.09 16.22
CA GLU A 93 13.70 -20.30 17.14
C GLU A 93 12.86 -19.71 18.28
N GLU A 94 11.64 -19.29 17.98
CA GLU A 94 10.70 -18.73 18.94
C GLU A 94 9.65 -19.76 19.32
N THR A 95 9.42 -19.91 20.63
CA THR A 95 8.41 -20.85 21.17
C THR A 95 7.00 -20.28 21.13
N GLU A 96 6.87 -18.96 21.15
CA GLU A 96 5.60 -18.25 21.14
C GLU A 96 5.68 -17.08 20.17
N ILE A 97 4.68 -16.96 19.30
CA ILE A 97 4.55 -15.84 18.37
C ILE A 97 3.31 -15.05 18.74
N ARG A 98 3.50 -13.77 19.03
CA ARG A 98 2.40 -12.83 19.27
C ARG A 98 1.96 -12.18 17.96
N ASN A 99 0.71 -12.41 17.57
CA ASN A 99 0.07 -11.74 16.46
C ASN A 99 -0.82 -10.60 17.00
N HIS A 100 -0.30 -9.37 17.01
CA HIS A 100 -0.97 -8.21 17.58
C HIS A 100 -0.91 -7.02 16.62
N TYR A 101 -2.08 -6.63 16.11
CA TYR A 101 -2.21 -5.52 15.17
C TYR A 101 -3.54 -4.79 15.35
N ASN A 102 -3.58 -3.57 14.88
CA ASN A 102 -4.82 -2.89 14.54
C ASN A 102 -5.07 -3.04 13.04
N GLU A 103 -6.32 -3.16 12.63
CA GLU A 103 -6.73 -3.38 11.25
C GLU A 103 -7.72 -2.31 10.81
N LEU A 104 -7.48 -1.75 9.62
CA LEU A 104 -8.39 -0.86 8.91
C LEU A 104 -8.77 -1.50 7.57
N ALA A 105 -10.04 -1.77 7.36
CA ALA A 105 -10.59 -2.20 6.07
C ALA A 105 -11.33 -1.02 5.43
N VAL A 106 -10.86 -0.58 4.26
CA VAL A 106 -11.49 0.49 3.48
C VAL A 106 -12.18 -0.13 2.28
N LYS A 107 -13.51 -0.04 2.25
CA LYS A 107 -14.32 -0.51 1.13
C LYS A 107 -14.51 0.63 0.13
N LEU A 108 -14.07 0.38 -1.09
CA LEU A 108 -14.07 1.32 -2.20
C LEU A 108 -15.05 0.86 -3.28
N LYS A 109 -15.75 1.82 -3.88
CA LYS A 109 -16.61 1.59 -5.04
C LYS A 109 -16.22 2.53 -6.16
N GLN A 110 -15.96 1.98 -7.33
CA GLN A 110 -15.65 2.73 -8.54
C GLN A 110 -16.94 3.28 -9.15
N ASN A 111 -16.99 4.59 -9.45
CA ASN A 111 -18.25 5.25 -9.86
C ASN A 111 -18.73 4.79 -11.23
N GLU A 112 -17.83 4.70 -12.22
CA GLU A 112 -18.18 4.33 -13.59
C GLU A 112 -18.60 2.87 -13.74
N THR A 113 -17.95 1.96 -13.04
CA THR A 113 -18.12 0.52 -13.23
C THR A 113 -18.93 -0.16 -12.13
N ASP A 114 -19.26 0.55 -11.05
CA ASP A 114 -19.85 0.01 -9.82
C ASP A 114 -19.03 -1.13 -9.17
N ARG A 115 -17.77 -1.33 -9.57
CA ARG A 115 -16.90 -2.36 -9.02
C ARG A 115 -16.46 -2.00 -7.61
N GLU A 116 -16.44 -3.00 -6.73
CA GLU A 116 -16.04 -2.85 -5.34
C GLU A 116 -14.74 -3.59 -5.08
N ILE A 117 -13.85 -2.96 -4.32
CA ILE A 117 -12.65 -3.58 -3.74
C ILE A 117 -12.53 -3.18 -2.28
N ILE A 118 -11.80 -3.97 -1.51
CA ILE A 118 -11.43 -3.61 -0.14
C ILE A 118 -9.90 -3.54 -0.09
N VAL A 119 -9.38 -2.46 0.44
CA VAL A 119 -7.97 -2.39 0.84
C VAL A 119 -7.92 -2.58 2.35
N ARG A 120 -7.27 -3.65 2.77
CA ARG A 120 -7.14 -4.01 4.18
C ARG A 120 -5.73 -3.77 4.66
N PHE A 121 -5.58 -2.89 5.63
CA PHE A 121 -4.32 -2.54 6.25
C PHE A 121 -4.23 -3.17 7.63
N ARG A 122 -3.07 -3.71 7.97
CA ARG A 122 -2.73 -4.16 9.32
C ARG A 122 -1.49 -3.44 9.79
N LEU A 123 -1.63 -2.74 10.88
CA LEU A 123 -0.54 -1.98 11.48
C LEU A 123 -0.08 -2.69 12.74
N PHE A 124 1.10 -3.29 12.64
CA PHE A 124 1.82 -3.95 13.72
C PHE A 124 2.73 -2.94 14.42
N ASN A 125 3.27 -3.33 15.57
CA ASN A 125 4.29 -2.52 16.24
C ASN A 125 5.60 -2.41 15.45
N GLU A 126 5.82 -3.35 14.54
CA GLU A 126 7.01 -3.52 13.70
C GLU A 126 6.83 -3.00 12.27
N GLY A 127 5.60 -2.74 11.83
CA GLY A 127 5.37 -2.27 10.46
C GLY A 127 3.94 -2.34 9.96
N LEU A 128 3.79 -2.11 8.66
CA LEU A 128 2.54 -2.12 7.92
C LEU A 128 2.49 -3.29 6.94
N GLY A 129 1.41 -4.07 6.97
CA GLY A 129 1.02 -4.97 5.90
C GLY A 129 -0.31 -4.54 5.30
N PHE A 130 -0.53 -4.78 4.01
CA PHE A 130 -1.85 -4.58 3.40
C PHE A 130 -2.10 -5.57 2.26
N ARG A 131 -3.37 -5.68 1.88
CA ARG A 131 -3.80 -6.50 0.75
C ARG A 131 -5.03 -5.92 0.07
N TYR A 132 -5.22 -6.28 -1.18
CA TYR A 132 -6.46 -6.07 -1.91
C TYR A 132 -7.38 -7.29 -1.72
N GLU A 133 -8.66 -7.04 -1.50
CA GLU A 133 -9.70 -8.05 -1.44
C GLU A 133 -10.78 -7.73 -2.49
N PHE A 134 -11.27 -8.77 -3.14
CA PHE A 134 -12.28 -8.66 -4.19
C PHE A 134 -13.57 -9.32 -3.71
N PRO A 135 -14.54 -8.54 -3.19
CA PRO A 135 -15.86 -9.08 -2.82
C PRO A 135 -16.52 -9.73 -4.03
N GLN A 136 -17.26 -10.80 -3.79
CA GLN A 136 -18.04 -11.44 -4.85
C GLN A 136 -19.05 -10.44 -5.41
N GLN A 137 -19.02 -10.21 -6.73
CA GLN A 137 -19.84 -9.23 -7.44
C GLN A 137 -20.01 -9.59 -8.92
N LYS A 138 -21.12 -9.13 -9.54
CA LYS A 138 -21.48 -9.52 -10.91
C LYS A 138 -20.58 -8.88 -11.99
N ASN A 139 -20.01 -7.71 -11.72
CA ASN A 139 -19.23 -6.89 -12.65
C ASN A 139 -17.69 -7.04 -12.51
N LEU A 140 -17.24 -8.01 -11.67
CA LEU A 140 -15.83 -8.37 -11.52
C LEU A 140 -15.72 -9.86 -11.12
N ILE A 141 -16.18 -10.78 -12.00
CA ILE A 141 -16.18 -12.23 -11.73
C ILE A 141 -14.84 -12.84 -12.17
N TYR A 142 -14.44 -12.55 -13.40
CA TYR A 142 -13.17 -13.00 -13.97
C TYR A 142 -12.42 -11.78 -14.49
N PHE A 143 -11.19 -11.61 -14.04
CA PHE A 143 -10.32 -10.55 -14.49
C PHE A 143 -8.87 -11.02 -14.43
N VAL A 144 -8.03 -10.40 -15.23
CA VAL A 144 -6.59 -10.66 -15.23
C VAL A 144 -5.90 -9.37 -14.80
N ILE A 145 -5.13 -9.44 -13.74
CA ILE A 145 -4.26 -8.35 -13.32
C ILE A 145 -3.07 -8.34 -14.27
N LYS A 146 -2.91 -7.24 -14.99
CA LYS A 146 -1.75 -7.02 -15.86
C LYS A 146 -0.56 -6.59 -15.03
N GLU A 147 -0.78 -5.68 -14.09
CA GLU A 147 0.25 -5.11 -13.26
C GLU A 147 -0.33 -4.54 -11.95
N GLU A 148 0.36 -4.76 -10.86
CA GLU A 148 0.11 -4.05 -9.61
C GLU A 148 0.83 -2.71 -9.63
N ARG A 149 0.08 -1.62 -9.43
CA ARG A 149 0.56 -0.24 -9.47
C ARG A 149 0.73 0.35 -8.07
N THR A 150 0.99 -0.50 -7.09
CA THR A 150 1.27 -0.06 -5.72
C THR A 150 2.58 0.71 -5.66
N GLU A 151 2.52 1.93 -5.17
CA GLU A 151 3.70 2.79 -4.98
C GLU A 151 4.23 2.69 -3.55
N PHE A 152 5.55 2.83 -3.41
CA PHE A 152 6.27 3.04 -2.16
C PHE A 152 7.17 4.26 -2.33
N ALA A 153 6.59 5.46 -2.22
CA ALA A 153 7.31 6.71 -2.42
C ALA A 153 8.22 7.00 -1.21
N MET A 154 9.49 6.66 -1.33
CA MET A 154 10.48 6.81 -0.26
C MET A 154 10.80 8.28 0.03
N THR A 155 11.19 8.57 1.28
CA THR A 155 11.48 9.93 1.75
C THR A 155 12.82 10.48 1.27
N GLY A 156 13.72 9.60 0.80
CA GLY A 156 15.04 10.00 0.34
C GLY A 156 15.68 9.00 -0.60
N ASN A 157 16.87 9.33 -1.07
CA ASN A 157 17.70 8.44 -1.87
C ASN A 157 18.50 7.50 -0.95
N HIS A 158 17.77 6.55 -0.35
CA HIS A 158 18.30 5.60 0.62
C HIS A 158 19.33 4.68 0.01
N THR A 159 20.19 4.10 0.85
CA THR A 159 21.04 2.97 0.45
C THR A 159 20.20 1.71 0.43
N ALA A 160 20.15 1.03 -0.71
CA ALA A 160 19.41 -0.20 -0.94
C ALA A 160 20.36 -1.40 -1.06
N PHE A 161 19.93 -2.54 -0.54
CA PHE A 161 20.55 -3.85 -0.71
C PHE A 161 19.59 -4.69 -1.54
N TRP A 162 19.99 -5.01 -2.77
CA TRP A 162 19.05 -5.56 -3.74
C TRP A 162 19.71 -6.60 -4.66
N ILE A 163 18.89 -7.44 -5.23
CA ILE A 163 19.22 -8.36 -6.31
C ILE A 163 18.29 -8.13 -7.50
N PRO A 164 18.71 -8.47 -8.74
CA PRO A 164 17.83 -8.46 -9.91
C PRO A 164 16.56 -9.28 -9.68
N GLY A 165 15.43 -8.80 -10.21
CA GLY A 165 14.17 -9.53 -10.15
C GLY A 165 14.15 -10.67 -11.16
N ASP A 166 13.95 -11.89 -10.67
CA ASP A 166 13.92 -13.11 -11.45
C ASP A 166 12.71 -13.96 -11.07
N TYR A 167 12.20 -14.80 -11.97
CA TYR A 167 11.04 -15.67 -11.71
C TYR A 167 11.41 -16.92 -10.92
N ASP A 168 12.62 -17.42 -11.10
CA ASP A 168 12.98 -18.78 -10.70
C ASP A 168 14.08 -18.84 -9.64
N THR A 169 14.84 -17.76 -9.43
CA THR A 169 15.98 -17.77 -8.51
C THR A 169 16.10 -16.50 -7.67
N GLN A 170 16.71 -16.64 -6.49
CA GLN A 170 17.16 -15.56 -5.62
C GLN A 170 18.66 -15.67 -5.33
N GLU A 171 19.42 -16.29 -6.22
CA GLU A 171 20.83 -16.66 -6.01
C GLU A 171 21.82 -15.62 -6.53
N TYR A 172 21.35 -14.43 -6.93
CA TYR A 172 22.23 -13.31 -7.25
C TYR A 172 22.96 -12.79 -6.04
N ASP A 173 24.19 -12.31 -6.22
CA ASP A 173 24.87 -11.54 -5.21
C ASP A 173 24.13 -10.23 -4.92
N TYR A 174 24.07 -9.85 -3.64
CA TYR A 174 23.48 -8.57 -3.26
C TYR A 174 24.33 -7.40 -3.72
N THR A 175 23.69 -6.46 -4.37
CA THR A 175 24.28 -5.17 -4.74
C THR A 175 23.87 -4.10 -3.76
N GLU A 176 24.83 -3.34 -3.23
CA GLU A 176 24.61 -2.15 -2.43
C GLU A 176 24.72 -0.91 -3.32
N SER A 177 23.68 -0.07 -3.33
CA SER A 177 23.68 1.19 -4.07
C SER A 177 22.64 2.17 -3.53
N LYS A 178 22.66 3.40 -4.06
CA LYS A 178 21.53 4.31 -3.87
C LYS A 178 20.32 3.85 -4.69
N LEU A 179 19.10 4.12 -4.21
CA LEU A 179 17.87 3.82 -4.94
C LEU A 179 17.88 4.36 -6.36
N SER A 180 18.40 5.57 -6.57
CA SER A 180 18.49 6.20 -7.90
C SER A 180 19.47 5.53 -8.85
N GLU A 181 20.37 4.69 -8.36
CA GLU A 181 21.43 4.05 -9.13
C GLU A 181 21.02 2.64 -9.61
N ILE A 182 19.99 2.05 -9.02
CA ILE A 182 19.57 0.66 -9.30
C ILE A 182 19.44 0.40 -10.80
N ARG A 183 18.72 1.26 -11.53
CA ARG A 183 18.48 1.06 -12.97
C ARG A 183 19.78 1.05 -13.80
N SER A 184 20.74 1.88 -13.44
CA SER A 184 22.03 1.97 -14.15
C SER A 184 22.93 0.77 -13.85
N LEU A 185 22.84 0.22 -12.64
CA LEU A 185 23.64 -0.90 -12.16
C LEU A 185 23.01 -2.27 -12.47
N PHE A 186 21.74 -2.30 -12.86
CA PHE A 186 21.00 -3.54 -13.02
C PHE A 186 21.70 -4.58 -13.88
N LYS A 187 22.19 -4.19 -15.07
CA LYS A 187 22.86 -5.11 -15.98
C LYS A 187 24.13 -5.72 -15.40
N SER A 188 24.90 -4.97 -14.62
CA SER A 188 26.12 -5.46 -13.98
C SER A 188 25.84 -6.34 -12.75
N ALA A 189 24.66 -6.24 -12.17
CA ALA A 189 24.22 -7.09 -11.06
C ALA A 189 23.67 -8.44 -11.50
N VAL A 190 23.36 -8.61 -12.79
CA VAL A 190 22.99 -9.91 -13.37
C VAL A 190 24.25 -10.76 -13.55
N THR A 191 24.42 -11.76 -12.70
CA THR A 191 25.58 -12.66 -12.71
C THR A 191 25.28 -13.93 -13.49
N GLU A 192 26.31 -14.69 -13.84
CA GLU A 192 26.22 -15.96 -14.60
C GLU A 192 25.47 -17.07 -13.84
N ASN A 193 25.25 -16.89 -12.54
CA ASN A 193 24.51 -17.85 -11.71
C ASN A 193 23.03 -17.97 -12.08
N ALA A 194 22.50 -16.98 -12.83
CA ALA A 194 21.13 -16.98 -13.27
C ALA A 194 20.99 -17.69 -14.61
N SER A 195 20.35 -18.83 -14.61
CA SER A 195 20.03 -19.58 -15.83
C SER A 195 18.75 -19.07 -16.53
N GLN A 196 18.02 -18.16 -15.89
CA GLN A 196 16.70 -17.73 -16.31
C GLN A 196 16.68 -16.24 -16.73
N LYS A 197 15.62 -15.88 -17.44
CA LYS A 197 15.41 -14.51 -17.87
C LYS A 197 14.77 -13.70 -16.74
N GLN A 198 15.34 -12.54 -16.44
CA GLN A 198 14.77 -11.59 -15.49
C GLN A 198 13.37 -11.17 -15.97
N PHE A 199 12.45 -10.94 -15.03
CA PHE A 199 11.09 -10.47 -15.35
C PHE A 199 11.09 -9.00 -15.84
N SER A 200 12.15 -8.27 -15.56
CA SER A 200 12.29 -6.85 -15.91
C SER A 200 13.77 -6.53 -16.11
N ASP A 201 14.06 -5.57 -16.98
CA ASP A 201 15.42 -5.05 -17.17
C ASP A 201 15.87 -4.07 -16.07
N THR A 202 14.97 -3.75 -15.11
CA THR A 202 15.21 -2.74 -14.07
C THR A 202 14.52 -3.06 -12.75
N GLY A 203 13.78 -4.16 -12.68
CA GLY A 203 13.02 -4.56 -11.49
C GLY A 203 13.87 -5.37 -10.51
N VAL A 204 13.74 -5.07 -9.24
CA VAL A 204 14.44 -5.78 -8.17
C VAL A 204 13.54 -6.84 -7.53
N GLN A 205 14.17 -7.84 -6.94
CA GLN A 205 13.48 -8.85 -6.15
C GLN A 205 12.97 -8.25 -4.82
N THR A 206 11.84 -8.69 -4.35
CA THR A 206 11.40 -8.48 -2.98
C THR A 206 11.98 -9.60 -2.10
N SER A 207 12.47 -9.33 -0.90
CA SER A 207 12.38 -8.12 -0.12
C SER A 207 13.48 -7.13 -0.48
N LEU A 208 13.13 -5.89 -0.71
CA LEU A 208 14.10 -4.81 -0.87
C LEU A 208 14.44 -4.23 0.50
N MET A 209 15.66 -4.46 0.97
CA MET A 209 16.16 -3.86 2.20
C MET A 209 16.74 -2.48 1.94
N MET A 210 16.52 -1.56 2.86
CA MET A 210 17.03 -0.19 2.75
C MET A 210 17.55 0.32 4.09
N LYS A 211 18.62 1.11 4.03
CA LYS A 211 19.11 1.91 5.15
C LYS A 211 18.76 3.37 4.86
N SER A 212 18.03 4.01 5.77
CA SER A 212 17.69 5.42 5.62
C SER A 212 18.95 6.31 5.54
N ALA A 213 18.85 7.42 4.81
CA ALA A 213 19.95 8.36 4.64
C ALA A 213 20.15 9.26 5.85
N ASP A 214 19.22 9.23 6.80
CA ASP A 214 19.13 10.10 8.00
C ASP A 214 18.83 9.29 9.27
#